data_23e3dfdcca95c84a96eb51a208e8e6aa
#
_entry.id   23e3dfdcca95c84a96eb51a208e8e6aa
#
_cell.length_a   1.000
_cell.length_b   1.000
_cell.length_c   1.000
_cell.angle_alpha   90.00
_cell.angle_beta   90.00
_cell.angle_gamma   90.00
#
_symmetry.space_group_name_H-M   'P 1'
#
loop_
_entity.id
_entity.type
_entity.pdbx_description
1 polymer ?
#
loop_
_entity_poly.entity_id
_entity_poly.type
_entity_poly.pdbx_seq_one_letter_code
_entity_poly.pdbx_strand_id
1 'polypeptide(L)'
;VQVFKKNDKRTIYNCVYRDGKQGDYFIKRFNVTAMTRDKLYDITQGTPGSRIIYFTANPNGEAEIIKVTMEPDLSKKRQSIFLEKDFSEILIKGRAAKGNLLTKRTIRRIGLKSHGHSTLGGRKVWFDPDVNRINYDENGRFLGEFNDDESILVVLDDGDFYITNFDPNNHYEDNILRLEKWDEHKIWTAILYDADNQGYPYIKRFTMDAIKRHQNFMGENPNCKLILLTDTAYPRFKVTYGGVDAIRPAEEIDAEQFIGQKSFKAKGKRLTTWKLESIEELEPTRFPEPTDEGEDSEEGGESENGNASGKGGKASERENLDPDAGKSEQQIIDELTGQTSLFDDKKFTEEDEKDKEWLAKH
;
A
#
# COMPACT_ATOMS: atom_id res chain seq x y z
N VAL A 1 -5.32 15.18 22.63
CA VAL A 1 -5.71 14.17 23.63
C VAL A 1 -6.05 12.89 22.91
N GLN A 2 -5.39 11.79 23.29
CA GLN A 2 -5.65 10.47 22.71
C GLN A 2 -6.51 9.65 23.67
N VAL A 3 -7.51 8.97 23.15
CA VAL A 3 -8.38 8.07 23.93
C VAL A 3 -7.87 6.64 23.79
N PHE A 4 -7.58 6.00 24.90
CA PHE A 4 -7.22 4.57 24.95
C PHE A 4 -8.48 3.71 24.82
N LYS A 5 -8.48 2.77 23.88
CA LYS A 5 -9.53 1.75 23.74
C LYS A 5 -9.09 0.48 24.46
N LYS A 6 -9.97 -0.10 25.30
CA LYS A 6 -9.72 -1.39 25.96
C LYS A 6 -9.45 -2.47 24.91
N ASN A 7 -8.46 -3.33 25.15
CA ASN A 7 -8.02 -4.39 24.25
C ASN A 7 -7.34 -3.94 22.95
N ASP A 8 -7.08 -2.64 22.76
CA ASP A 8 -6.30 -2.19 21.63
C ASP A 8 -4.80 -2.55 21.83
N LYS A 9 -4.34 -3.54 21.06
CA LYS A 9 -2.95 -4.01 21.08
C LYS A 9 -2.15 -3.45 19.90
N ARG A 10 -2.81 -2.87 18.91
CA ARG A 10 -2.17 -2.40 17.67
C ARG A 10 -1.71 -0.95 17.74
N THR A 11 -2.34 -0.12 18.55
CA THR A 11 -1.88 1.27 18.71
C THR A 11 -0.49 1.29 19.35
N ILE A 12 0.47 1.78 18.58
CA ILE A 12 1.85 2.00 19.00
C ILE A 12 2.09 3.50 19.18
N TYR A 13 2.70 3.84 20.31
CA TYR A 13 3.03 5.20 20.65
C TYR A 13 4.49 5.48 20.35
N ASN A 14 4.77 6.50 19.56
CA ASN A 14 6.11 7.01 19.29
C ASN A 14 6.38 8.21 20.19
N CYS A 15 7.51 8.21 20.88
CA CYS A 15 7.81 9.21 21.89
C CYS A 15 9.28 9.61 21.87
N VAL A 16 9.53 10.92 21.91
CA VAL A 16 10.83 11.49 22.26
C VAL A 16 10.67 12.33 23.50
N TYR A 17 11.51 12.10 24.50
CA TYR A 17 11.49 12.85 25.74
C TYR A 17 12.91 13.22 26.20
N ARG A 18 13.01 14.29 27.00
CA ARG A 18 14.22 14.68 27.72
C ARG A 18 14.15 14.16 29.15
N ASP A 19 15.21 13.49 29.60
CA ASP A 19 15.30 12.95 30.96
C ASP A 19 15.88 14.01 31.91
N GLY A 20 15.05 14.63 32.77
CA GLY A 20 15.41 15.72 33.67
C GLY A 20 15.53 17.10 32.97
N LYS A 21 15.89 18.13 33.75
CA LYS A 21 15.98 19.53 33.25
C LYS A 21 17.13 19.74 32.26
N GLN A 22 18.24 19.04 32.43
CA GLN A 22 19.46 19.16 31.62
C GLN A 22 19.96 17.80 31.11
N GLY A 23 19.10 16.80 31.13
CA GLY A 23 19.46 15.44 30.74
C GLY A 23 19.41 15.19 29.24
N ASP A 24 19.81 13.97 28.90
CA ASP A 24 19.85 13.47 27.54
C ASP A 24 18.45 13.25 26.98
N TYR A 25 18.37 13.16 25.65
CA TYR A 25 17.12 12.91 24.94
C TYR A 25 17.03 11.43 24.53
N PHE A 26 15.89 10.83 24.81
CA PHE A 26 15.59 9.44 24.54
C PHE A 26 14.44 9.31 23.54
N ILE A 27 14.53 8.29 22.67
CA ILE A 27 13.51 7.91 21.73
C ILE A 27 13.01 6.52 22.08
N LYS A 28 11.71 6.32 22.05
CA LYS A 28 11.10 5.01 22.30
C LYS A 28 9.81 4.82 21.54
N ARG A 29 9.52 3.56 21.33
CA ARG A 29 8.30 3.05 20.78
C ARG A 29 7.68 2.09 21.78
N PHE A 30 6.39 2.24 22.06
CA PHE A 30 5.77 1.39 23.08
C PHE A 30 4.29 1.18 22.81
N ASN A 31 3.77 0.07 23.31
CA ASN A 31 2.34 -0.17 23.38
C ASN A 31 1.82 -0.04 24.81
N VAL A 32 0.49 0.08 24.93
CA VAL A 32 -0.21 0.13 26.22
C VAL A 32 -1.16 -1.07 26.26
N THR A 33 -0.72 -2.14 26.93
CA THR A 33 -1.47 -3.41 27.01
C THR A 33 -2.54 -3.39 28.09
N ALA A 34 -2.34 -2.61 29.14
CA ALA A 34 -3.27 -2.50 30.26
C ALA A 34 -3.18 -1.14 30.94
N MET A 35 -4.34 -0.64 31.38
CA MET A 35 -4.45 0.54 32.25
C MET A 35 -5.40 0.29 33.40
N THR A 36 -5.07 0.84 34.55
CA THR A 36 -5.96 0.89 35.71
C THR A 36 -6.74 2.20 35.65
N ARG A 37 -8.04 2.14 35.88
CA ARG A 37 -8.90 3.32 35.92
C ARG A 37 -8.41 4.30 37.00
N ASP A 38 -8.48 5.59 36.71
CA ASP A 38 -8.11 6.69 37.60
C ASP A 38 -6.65 6.68 38.10
N LYS A 39 -5.77 5.92 37.43
CA LYS A 39 -4.33 5.90 37.71
C LYS A 39 -3.54 6.66 36.66
N LEU A 40 -2.72 7.61 37.09
CA LEU A 40 -1.76 8.31 36.25
C LEU A 40 -0.51 7.45 36.05
N TYR A 41 0.01 7.49 34.83
CA TYR A 41 1.22 6.78 34.46
C TYR A 41 2.22 7.74 33.83
N ASP A 42 3.43 7.78 34.37
CA ASP A 42 4.54 8.50 33.76
C ASP A 42 5.14 7.64 32.63
N ILE A 43 5.25 8.20 31.44
CA ILE A 43 5.88 7.56 30.29
C ILE A 43 7.34 7.98 30.10
N THR A 44 7.90 8.85 30.95
CA THR A 44 9.33 9.14 31.05
C THR A 44 9.98 8.18 32.07
N GLN A 45 11.12 8.55 32.65
CA GLN A 45 11.73 7.77 33.73
C GLN A 45 11.41 8.36 35.13
N GLY A 46 10.52 9.33 35.20
CA GLY A 46 10.15 9.99 36.44
C GLY A 46 11.22 10.92 37.05
N THR A 47 12.31 11.18 36.34
CA THR A 47 13.33 12.13 36.77
C THR A 47 12.71 13.52 36.82
N PRO A 48 12.85 14.28 37.95
CA PRO A 48 12.28 15.60 38.09
C PRO A 48 12.69 16.54 36.95
N GLY A 49 11.67 17.13 36.26
CA GLY A 49 11.89 18.03 35.13
C GLY A 49 12.02 17.34 33.78
N SER A 50 11.77 16.04 33.71
CA SER A 50 11.60 15.33 32.43
C SER A 50 10.45 15.93 31.63
N ARG A 51 10.61 15.96 30.29
CA ARG A 51 9.63 16.56 29.40
C ARG A 51 9.51 15.76 28.10
N ILE A 52 8.28 15.46 27.71
CA ILE A 52 7.97 14.90 26.40
C ILE A 52 8.05 16.03 25.37
N ILE A 53 8.76 15.77 24.26
CA ILE A 53 9.00 16.73 23.18
C ILE A 53 8.27 16.33 21.90
N TYR A 54 8.13 15.03 21.68
CA TYR A 54 7.38 14.46 20.56
C TYR A 54 6.56 13.29 21.05
N PHE A 55 5.31 13.20 20.60
CA PHE A 55 4.42 12.12 20.95
C PHE A 55 3.35 11.94 19.88
N THR A 56 3.23 10.73 19.36
CA THR A 56 2.19 10.34 18.41
C THR A 56 1.62 8.99 18.79
N ALA A 57 0.40 8.72 18.32
CA ALA A 57 -0.28 7.45 18.48
C ALA A 57 -0.63 6.93 17.09
N ASN A 58 -0.15 5.74 16.78
CA ASN A 58 -0.23 5.11 15.46
C ASN A 58 -1.10 3.86 15.56
N PRO A 59 -2.36 3.89 15.08
CA PRO A 59 -3.37 2.83 15.32
C PRO A 59 -3.00 1.46 14.77
N ASN A 60 -2.19 1.40 13.72
CA ASN A 60 -1.67 0.16 13.14
C ASN A 60 -0.17 -0.03 13.36
N GLY A 61 0.43 0.73 14.28
CA GLY A 61 1.86 0.65 14.53
C GLY A 61 2.70 1.20 13.40
N GLU A 62 2.23 2.23 12.72
CA GLU A 62 2.95 2.94 11.67
C GLU A 62 4.27 3.47 12.22
N ALA A 63 5.33 3.33 11.44
CA ALA A 63 6.65 3.83 11.77
C ALA A 63 6.87 5.17 11.07
N GLU A 64 6.87 6.24 11.86
CA GLU A 64 7.11 7.59 11.37
C GLU A 64 8.60 7.86 11.21
N ILE A 65 8.95 8.69 10.23
CA ILE A 65 10.28 9.28 10.12
C ILE A 65 10.21 10.71 10.62
N ILE A 66 11.04 11.04 11.61
CA ILE A 66 11.12 12.38 12.19
C ILE A 66 12.42 13.07 11.83
N LYS A 67 12.32 14.39 11.65
CA LYS A 67 13.46 15.28 11.50
C LYS A 67 13.68 16.03 12.82
N VAL A 68 14.82 15.80 13.45
CA VAL A 68 15.24 16.44 14.70
C VAL A 68 16.22 17.56 14.37
N THR A 69 15.88 18.78 14.75
CA THR A 69 16.77 19.95 14.64
C THR A 69 17.38 20.24 16.00
N MET A 70 18.69 20.21 16.07
CA MET A 70 19.47 20.45 17.29
C MET A 70 20.01 21.87 17.30
N GLU A 71 20.32 22.39 18.50
CA GLU A 71 21.05 23.65 18.64
C GLU A 71 22.48 23.51 18.07
N PRO A 72 22.99 24.53 17.35
CA PRO A 72 24.36 24.51 16.86
C PRO A 72 25.35 24.52 18.02
N ASP A 73 26.34 23.65 17.95
CA ASP A 73 27.47 23.64 18.88
C ASP A 73 28.58 24.56 18.32
N LEU A 74 28.68 25.74 18.83
CA LEU A 74 29.64 26.77 18.38
C LEU A 74 31.11 26.35 18.55
N SER A 75 31.37 25.32 19.34
CA SER A 75 32.73 24.79 19.55
C SER A 75 33.19 23.84 18.40
N LYS A 76 32.29 23.38 17.56
CA LYS A 76 32.56 22.38 16.51
C LYS A 76 32.17 22.88 15.11
N LYS A 77 33.17 23.26 14.33
CA LYS A 77 32.99 23.88 13.00
C LYS A 77 32.29 23.03 11.91
N ARG A 78 32.10 21.73 12.10
CA ARG A 78 31.51 20.82 11.06
C ARG A 78 30.61 19.77 11.71
N GLN A 79 29.51 20.18 12.30
CA GLN A 79 28.55 19.23 12.87
C GLN A 79 27.16 19.45 12.29
N SER A 80 26.56 18.39 11.77
CA SER A 80 25.16 18.45 11.32
C SER A 80 24.26 18.90 12.48
N ILE A 81 23.39 19.86 12.22
CA ILE A 81 22.34 20.30 13.13
C ILE A 81 21.04 19.51 12.94
N PHE A 82 20.98 18.65 11.92
CA PHE A 82 19.84 17.80 11.61
C PHE A 82 20.19 16.34 11.88
N LEU A 83 19.22 15.63 12.41
CA LEU A 83 19.24 14.18 12.59
C LEU A 83 17.88 13.66 12.13
N GLU A 84 17.87 12.69 11.22
CA GLU A 84 16.67 11.95 10.87
C GLU A 84 16.66 10.64 11.63
N LYS A 85 15.48 10.27 12.11
CA LYS A 85 15.27 9.00 12.80
C LYS A 85 13.98 8.36 12.34
N ASP A 86 14.11 7.09 11.94
CA ASP A 86 13.02 6.21 11.60
C ASP A 86 12.61 5.42 12.85
N PHE A 87 11.32 5.44 13.17
CA PHE A 87 10.80 4.67 14.29
C PHE A 87 10.73 3.17 13.98
N SER A 88 10.81 2.73 12.71
CA SER A 88 10.89 1.30 12.36
C SER A 88 12.12 0.60 12.96
N GLU A 89 13.22 1.34 13.11
CA GLU A 89 14.46 0.86 13.75
C GLU A 89 14.34 0.70 15.28
N ILE A 90 13.25 1.21 15.88
CA ILE A 90 13.07 1.22 17.33
C ILE A 90 12.16 0.06 17.76
N LEU A 91 12.69 -0.86 18.55
CA LEU A 91 11.92 -1.97 19.07
C LEU A 91 10.75 -1.49 19.94
N ILE A 92 9.58 -2.08 19.73
CA ILE A 92 8.39 -1.85 20.55
C ILE A 92 8.61 -2.49 21.92
N LYS A 93 8.53 -1.69 22.98
CA LYS A 93 8.73 -2.12 24.37
C LYS A 93 7.53 -1.71 25.22
N GLY A 94 7.53 -2.09 26.48
CA GLY A 94 6.54 -1.60 27.44
C GLY A 94 6.67 -0.10 27.73
N ARG A 95 5.57 0.57 28.13
CA ARG A 95 5.53 2.01 28.39
C ARG A 95 6.58 2.51 29.40
N ALA A 96 6.98 1.68 30.37
CA ALA A 96 7.97 1.99 31.40
C ALA A 96 9.42 1.91 30.92
N ALA A 97 9.67 1.41 29.70
CA ALA A 97 11.02 1.31 29.14
C ALA A 97 11.64 2.69 28.94
N LYS A 98 12.95 2.80 29.20
CA LYS A 98 13.71 4.05 29.00
C LYS A 98 13.80 4.46 27.53
N GLY A 99 13.89 3.50 26.64
CA GLY A 99 14.12 3.75 25.22
C GLY A 99 15.61 3.81 24.87
N ASN A 100 15.90 4.25 23.64
CA ASN A 100 17.24 4.38 23.11
C ASN A 100 17.72 5.84 23.26
N LEU A 101 19.01 6.05 23.46
CA LEU A 101 19.58 7.40 23.46
C LEU A 101 19.45 8.00 22.05
N LEU A 102 18.79 9.13 21.93
CA LEU A 102 18.65 9.86 20.67
C LEU A 102 19.82 10.83 20.47
N THR A 103 20.02 11.72 21.44
CA THR A 103 21.10 12.70 21.41
C THR A 103 21.33 13.30 22.80
N LYS A 104 22.59 13.73 23.03
CA LYS A 104 22.96 14.55 24.20
C LYS A 104 22.87 16.06 23.96
N ARG A 105 22.65 16.44 22.69
CA ARG A 105 22.58 17.87 22.29
C ARG A 105 21.17 18.38 22.50
N THR A 106 21.08 19.68 22.81
CA THR A 106 19.78 20.34 22.93
C THR A 106 19.00 20.27 21.63
N ILE A 107 17.77 19.77 21.71
CA ILE A 107 16.84 19.74 20.61
C ILE A 107 16.06 21.05 20.55
N ARG A 108 16.13 21.74 19.42
CA ARG A 108 15.37 22.95 19.14
C ARG A 108 13.95 22.61 18.66
N ARG A 109 13.82 21.63 17.74
CA ARG A 109 12.54 21.24 17.14
C ARG A 109 12.57 19.80 16.69
N ILE A 110 11.41 19.14 16.80
CA ILE A 110 11.13 17.86 16.11
C ILE A 110 9.93 18.08 15.19
N GLY A 111 10.04 17.63 13.94
CA GLY A 111 8.95 17.62 12.97
C GLY A 111 8.78 16.23 12.37
N LEU A 112 7.56 15.86 12.04
CA LEU A 112 7.28 14.72 11.22
C LEU A 112 7.83 14.98 9.81
N LYS A 113 8.61 14.03 9.27
CA LYS A 113 9.10 14.06 7.89
C LYS A 113 8.19 13.28 6.96
N SER A 114 7.84 12.06 7.36
CA SER A 114 6.92 11.21 6.62
C SER A 114 6.25 10.19 7.55
N HIS A 115 5.05 9.76 7.18
CA HIS A 115 4.45 8.57 7.76
C HIS A 115 5.09 7.34 7.10
N GLY A 116 5.43 6.34 7.91
CA GLY A 116 5.93 5.06 7.44
C GLY A 116 4.82 4.01 7.46
N HIS A 117 5.19 2.80 7.04
CA HIS A 117 4.27 1.66 7.02
C HIS A 117 4.09 1.03 8.40
N SER A 118 3.06 0.20 8.53
CA SER A 118 2.86 -0.63 9.72
C SER A 118 4.03 -1.57 9.95
N THR A 119 4.47 -1.69 11.19
CA THR A 119 5.52 -2.66 11.59
C THR A 119 4.93 -3.88 12.32
N LEU A 120 3.60 -4.00 12.36
CA LEU A 120 2.89 -5.08 13.04
C LEU A 120 2.37 -6.16 12.10
N GLY A 121 2.71 -6.09 10.82
CA GLY A 121 2.13 -6.92 9.77
C GLY A 121 0.70 -6.50 9.39
N GLY A 122 0.11 -7.20 8.44
CA GLY A 122 -1.22 -6.91 7.94
C GLY A 122 -2.29 -7.01 9.00
N ARG A 123 -3.37 -6.26 8.83
CA ARG A 123 -4.56 -6.33 9.68
C ARG A 123 -5.57 -7.27 9.05
N LYS A 124 -5.97 -8.29 9.76
CA LYS A 124 -7.05 -9.18 9.32
C LYS A 124 -8.37 -8.42 9.32
N VAL A 125 -9.13 -8.54 8.24
CA VAL A 125 -10.38 -7.82 8.00
C VAL A 125 -11.46 -8.81 7.60
N TRP A 126 -12.64 -8.67 8.19
CA TRP A 126 -13.85 -9.44 7.88
C TRP A 126 -14.97 -8.50 7.47
N PHE A 127 -15.89 -8.99 6.66
CA PHE A 127 -17.11 -8.30 6.28
C PHE A 127 -18.31 -9.03 6.87
N ASP A 128 -19.09 -8.30 7.64
CA ASP A 128 -20.35 -8.76 8.21
C ASP A 128 -21.52 -8.27 7.33
N PRO A 129 -22.18 -9.17 6.56
CA PRO A 129 -23.28 -8.79 5.68
C PRO A 129 -24.55 -8.41 6.43
N ASP A 130 -24.73 -8.79 7.70
CA ASP A 130 -25.93 -8.48 8.46
C ASP A 130 -26.02 -7.00 8.86
N VAL A 131 -24.85 -6.34 8.94
CA VAL A 131 -24.74 -4.93 9.29
C VAL A 131 -24.08 -4.09 8.19
N ASN A 132 -23.72 -4.70 7.07
CA ASN A 132 -23.01 -4.08 5.95
C ASN A 132 -21.76 -3.30 6.38
N ARG A 133 -20.93 -3.91 7.23
CA ARG A 133 -19.70 -3.31 7.75
C ARG A 133 -18.55 -4.30 7.79
N ILE A 134 -17.37 -3.76 7.68
CA ILE A 134 -16.18 -4.53 8.01
C ILE A 134 -15.92 -4.50 9.51
N ASN A 135 -15.21 -5.50 9.99
CA ASN A 135 -14.78 -5.61 11.38
C ASN A 135 -13.43 -6.31 11.48
N TYR A 136 -12.89 -6.32 12.71
CA TYR A 136 -11.62 -6.96 13.04
C TYR A 136 -11.83 -8.10 14.08
N ASP A 137 -13.09 -8.44 14.36
CA ASP A 137 -13.50 -9.34 15.43
C ASP A 137 -13.90 -10.74 14.92
N GLU A 138 -13.47 -11.07 13.69
CA GLU A 138 -13.70 -12.38 13.04
C GLU A 138 -15.19 -12.68 12.74
N ASN A 139 -16.02 -11.64 12.59
CA ASN A 139 -17.43 -11.82 12.25
C ASN A 139 -17.66 -11.72 10.73
N GLY A 140 -18.32 -12.76 10.17
CA GLY A 140 -18.68 -12.80 8.76
C GLY A 140 -17.58 -13.33 7.85
N ARG A 141 -17.50 -12.83 6.62
CA ARG A 141 -16.59 -13.30 5.57
C ARG A 141 -15.19 -12.69 5.71
N PHE A 142 -14.16 -13.51 5.76
CA PHE A 142 -12.77 -13.05 5.75
C PHE A 142 -12.40 -12.43 4.40
N LEU A 143 -11.88 -11.21 4.43
CA LEU A 143 -11.46 -10.47 3.23
C LEU A 143 -9.94 -10.56 2.97
N GLY A 144 -9.16 -10.89 4.00
CA GLY A 144 -7.70 -10.96 3.92
C GLY A 144 -6.98 -10.16 5.00
N GLU A 145 -5.66 -10.13 4.88
CA GLU A 145 -4.79 -9.26 5.67
C GLU A 145 -4.46 -8.00 4.86
N PHE A 146 -4.66 -6.84 5.47
CA PHE A 146 -4.48 -5.54 4.83
C PHE A 146 -3.34 -4.76 5.49
N ASN A 147 -2.40 -4.30 4.69
CA ASN A 147 -1.40 -3.30 5.06
C ASN A 147 -2.01 -1.89 4.94
N ASP A 148 -1.34 -0.88 5.48
CA ASP A 148 -1.89 0.48 5.60
C ASP A 148 -2.14 1.17 4.25
N ASP A 149 -1.43 0.78 3.21
CA ASP A 149 -1.52 1.29 1.84
C ASP A 149 -2.55 0.55 0.98
N GLU A 150 -3.09 -0.57 1.47
CA GLU A 150 -4.04 -1.38 0.74
C GLU A 150 -5.47 -0.89 0.92
N SER A 151 -6.31 -1.22 -0.04
CA SER A 151 -7.68 -0.74 -0.12
C SER A 151 -8.66 -1.89 -0.40
N ILE A 152 -9.92 -1.65 -0.09
CA ILE A 152 -11.02 -2.52 -0.44
C ILE A 152 -11.64 -2.05 -1.76
N LEU A 153 -11.83 -2.98 -2.69
CA LEU A 153 -12.66 -2.81 -3.87
C LEU A 153 -14.10 -3.17 -3.52
N VAL A 154 -15.02 -2.28 -3.87
CA VAL A 154 -16.46 -2.49 -3.80
C VAL A 154 -17.01 -2.47 -5.21
N VAL A 155 -17.78 -3.49 -5.58
CA VAL A 155 -18.48 -3.58 -6.88
C VAL A 155 -19.95 -3.85 -6.59
N LEU A 156 -20.82 -3.04 -7.16
CA LEU A 156 -22.27 -3.14 -7.02
C LEU A 156 -22.89 -3.86 -8.22
N ASP A 157 -24.10 -4.38 -8.06
CA ASP A 157 -24.81 -5.13 -9.09
C ASP A 157 -25.29 -4.27 -10.27
N ASP A 158 -25.37 -2.95 -10.09
CA ASP A 158 -25.65 -1.96 -11.13
C ASP A 158 -24.42 -1.53 -11.95
N GLY A 159 -23.27 -2.17 -11.68
CA GLY A 159 -22.00 -1.93 -12.37
C GLY A 159 -21.19 -0.77 -11.82
N ASP A 160 -21.65 -0.13 -10.74
CA ASP A 160 -20.84 0.83 -10.02
C ASP A 160 -19.72 0.14 -9.26
N PHE A 161 -18.57 0.79 -9.19
CA PHE A 161 -17.44 0.36 -8.38
C PHE A 161 -16.65 1.54 -7.84
N TYR A 162 -15.98 1.33 -6.70
CA TYR A 162 -15.09 2.31 -6.08
C TYR A 162 -14.11 1.60 -5.15
N ILE A 163 -13.03 2.30 -4.76
CA ILE A 163 -12.15 1.82 -3.70
C ILE A 163 -12.32 2.63 -2.43
N THR A 164 -12.15 1.98 -1.29
CA THR A 164 -12.22 2.61 0.03
C THR A 164 -11.16 2.03 0.97
N ASN A 165 -10.92 2.73 2.08
CA ASN A 165 -10.08 2.18 3.14
C ASN A 165 -10.84 1.11 3.94
N PHE A 166 -10.13 0.35 4.75
CA PHE A 166 -10.71 -0.69 5.60
C PHE A 166 -11.05 -0.16 7.02
N ASP A 167 -11.74 1.00 7.10
CA ASP A 167 -12.22 1.55 8.38
C ASP A 167 -13.54 0.86 8.78
N PRO A 168 -13.66 0.29 10.01
CA PRO A 168 -14.90 -0.34 10.48
C PRO A 168 -16.10 0.61 10.60
N ASN A 169 -15.86 1.92 10.54
CA ASN A 169 -16.95 2.91 10.51
C ASN A 169 -17.59 3.06 9.13
N ASN A 170 -16.94 2.55 8.09
CA ASN A 170 -17.56 2.55 6.75
C ASN A 170 -18.80 1.68 6.75
N HIS A 171 -19.85 2.18 6.11
CA HIS A 171 -21.09 1.46 5.83
C HIS A 171 -21.15 1.23 4.32
N TYR A 172 -21.45 0.00 3.93
CA TYR A 172 -21.52 -0.40 2.55
C TYR A 172 -22.96 -0.56 2.09
N GLU A 173 -23.18 -0.51 0.79
CA GLU A 173 -24.49 -0.63 0.15
C GLU A 173 -25.08 -2.05 0.29
N ASP A 174 -26.40 -2.18 0.13
CA ASP A 174 -27.06 -3.48 0.21
C ASP A 174 -26.89 -4.34 -1.06
N ASN A 175 -26.59 -3.69 -2.20
CA ASN A 175 -26.48 -4.34 -3.51
C ASN A 175 -25.03 -4.69 -3.88
N ILE A 176 -24.21 -5.08 -2.91
CA ILE A 176 -22.82 -5.47 -3.15
C ILE A 176 -22.75 -6.77 -3.96
N LEU A 177 -22.12 -6.71 -5.12
CA LEU A 177 -21.77 -7.88 -5.93
C LEU A 177 -20.42 -8.47 -5.54
N ARG A 178 -19.42 -7.62 -5.32
CA ARG A 178 -18.07 -8.00 -4.87
C ARG A 178 -17.56 -7.02 -3.81
N LEU A 179 -16.91 -7.56 -2.80
CA LEU A 179 -16.19 -6.78 -1.79
C LEU A 179 -14.94 -7.56 -1.44
N GLU A 180 -13.78 -7.04 -1.81
CA GLU A 180 -12.51 -7.74 -1.67
C GLU A 180 -11.33 -6.78 -1.60
N LYS A 181 -10.14 -7.32 -1.37
CA LYS A 181 -8.90 -6.53 -1.44
C LYS A 181 -8.68 -6.07 -2.89
N TRP A 182 -8.43 -4.78 -3.07
CA TRP A 182 -8.17 -4.23 -4.40
C TRP A 182 -6.79 -4.65 -4.90
N ASP A 183 -6.76 -5.07 -6.15
CA ASP A 183 -5.56 -5.43 -6.90
C ASP A 183 -5.59 -4.70 -8.26
N GLU A 184 -4.58 -3.88 -8.53
CA GLU A 184 -4.49 -3.08 -9.75
C GLU A 184 -4.28 -3.92 -11.02
N HIS A 185 -3.72 -5.11 -10.87
CA HIS A 185 -3.42 -6.02 -11.98
C HIS A 185 -4.56 -6.99 -12.30
N LYS A 186 -5.57 -7.04 -11.43
CA LYS A 186 -6.69 -7.97 -11.58
C LYS A 186 -7.55 -7.62 -12.78
N ILE A 187 -7.64 -8.56 -13.73
CA ILE A 187 -8.44 -8.41 -14.94
C ILE A 187 -9.84 -8.96 -14.70
N TRP A 188 -10.82 -8.09 -14.93
CA TRP A 188 -12.23 -8.43 -14.86
C TRP A 188 -12.80 -8.69 -16.24
N THR A 189 -13.67 -9.67 -16.35
CA THR A 189 -14.48 -9.92 -17.55
C THR A 189 -15.94 -9.74 -17.19
N ALA A 190 -16.61 -8.81 -17.87
CA ALA A 190 -18.04 -8.55 -17.69
C ALA A 190 -18.79 -8.85 -18.98
N ILE A 191 -19.97 -9.50 -18.85
CA ILE A 191 -20.94 -9.66 -19.92
C ILE A 191 -22.20 -8.92 -19.49
N LEU A 192 -22.71 -8.05 -20.34
CA LEU A 192 -23.81 -7.15 -20.03
C LEU A 192 -24.71 -6.92 -21.26
N TYR A 193 -25.99 -6.62 -21.03
CA TYR A 193 -26.86 -6.04 -22.04
C TYR A 193 -26.63 -4.55 -22.12
N ASP A 194 -26.22 -4.06 -23.31
CA ASP A 194 -25.95 -2.65 -23.55
C ASP A 194 -27.21 -1.97 -24.11
N ALA A 195 -27.89 -1.19 -23.29
CA ALA A 195 -29.15 -0.52 -23.64
C ALA A 195 -28.96 0.55 -24.72
N ASP A 196 -27.79 1.18 -24.81
CA ASP A 196 -27.48 2.17 -25.84
C ASP A 196 -27.30 1.54 -27.22
N ASN A 197 -27.12 0.21 -27.27
CA ASN A 197 -26.90 -0.57 -28.44
C ASN A 197 -27.97 -1.65 -28.65
N GLN A 198 -29.23 -1.25 -28.60
CA GLN A 198 -30.38 -2.11 -28.84
C GLN A 198 -30.55 -3.26 -27.84
N GLY A 199 -29.89 -3.16 -26.68
CA GLY A 199 -29.89 -4.21 -25.65
C GLY A 199 -29.19 -5.50 -26.06
N TYR A 200 -28.29 -5.44 -27.04
CA TYR A 200 -27.46 -6.59 -27.37
C TYR A 200 -26.47 -6.92 -26.27
N PRO A 201 -26.09 -8.19 -26.12
CA PRO A 201 -25.05 -8.59 -25.16
C PRO A 201 -23.66 -8.19 -25.64
N TYR A 202 -22.93 -7.56 -24.76
CA TYR A 202 -21.52 -7.16 -24.94
C TYR A 202 -20.64 -7.81 -23.90
N ILE A 203 -19.42 -8.15 -24.32
CA ILE A 203 -18.35 -8.61 -23.43
C ILE A 203 -17.25 -7.57 -23.34
N LYS A 204 -16.70 -7.35 -22.16
CA LYS A 204 -15.58 -6.43 -21.86
C LYS A 204 -14.57 -7.13 -20.99
N ARG A 205 -13.28 -6.80 -21.20
CA ARG A 205 -12.18 -7.17 -20.29
C ARG A 205 -11.42 -5.91 -19.90
N PHE A 206 -11.27 -5.68 -18.59
CA PHE A 206 -10.74 -4.43 -18.06
C PHE A 206 -10.15 -4.63 -16.67
N THR A 207 -9.35 -3.64 -16.21
CA THR A 207 -8.95 -3.48 -14.81
C THR A 207 -9.78 -2.37 -14.17
N MET A 208 -9.97 -2.43 -12.86
CA MET A 208 -10.66 -1.41 -12.09
C MET A 208 -9.64 -0.43 -11.52
N ASP A 209 -9.73 0.84 -11.93
CA ASP A 209 -8.79 1.88 -11.51
C ASP A 209 -8.94 2.21 -10.02
N ALA A 210 -7.85 2.64 -9.39
CA ALA A 210 -7.79 3.07 -7.99
C ALA A 210 -8.51 4.40 -7.74
N ILE A 211 -9.85 4.44 -7.89
CA ILE A 211 -10.64 5.66 -7.80
C ILE A 211 -11.60 5.57 -6.62
N LYS A 212 -11.52 6.57 -5.71
CA LYS A 212 -12.40 6.68 -4.54
C LYS A 212 -13.83 7.15 -4.85
N ARG A 213 -14.07 7.64 -6.08
CA ARG A 213 -15.41 8.04 -6.53
C ARG A 213 -16.07 6.87 -7.24
N HIS A 214 -17.37 6.78 -7.13
CA HIS A 214 -18.15 5.82 -7.91
C HIS A 214 -17.87 5.98 -9.40
N GLN A 215 -17.56 4.87 -10.04
CA GLN A 215 -17.37 4.72 -11.48
C GLN A 215 -18.23 3.57 -11.93
N ASN A 216 -18.79 3.64 -13.14
CA ASN A 216 -19.62 2.58 -13.67
C ASN A 216 -18.95 1.93 -14.90
N PHE A 217 -18.77 0.59 -14.86
CA PHE A 217 -18.20 -0.11 -16.00
C PHE A 217 -19.25 -0.52 -17.05
N MET A 218 -20.55 -0.44 -16.77
CA MET A 218 -21.62 -0.72 -17.74
C MET A 218 -21.95 0.51 -18.60
N GLY A 219 -21.60 1.72 -18.15
CA GLY A 219 -21.91 2.99 -18.80
C GLY A 219 -22.95 3.81 -18.02
N GLU A 220 -23.40 4.94 -18.60
CA GLU A 220 -24.29 5.87 -17.93
C GLU A 220 -25.79 5.51 -18.07
N ASN A 221 -26.14 4.57 -18.95
CA ASN A 221 -27.53 4.21 -19.19
C ASN A 221 -28.03 3.23 -18.11
N PRO A 222 -28.99 3.62 -17.28
CA PRO A 222 -29.49 2.78 -16.17
C PRO A 222 -30.25 1.54 -16.63
N ASN A 223 -30.55 1.41 -17.93
CA ASN A 223 -31.21 0.22 -18.48
C ASN A 223 -30.20 -0.87 -18.92
N CYS A 224 -28.89 -0.61 -18.82
CA CYS A 224 -27.88 -1.65 -18.95
C CYS A 224 -28.06 -2.69 -17.85
N LYS A 225 -27.83 -3.95 -18.16
CA LYS A 225 -27.99 -5.04 -17.19
C LYS A 225 -26.77 -5.93 -17.20
N LEU A 226 -26.17 -6.14 -16.04
CA LEU A 226 -25.10 -7.11 -15.88
C LEU A 226 -25.67 -8.53 -16.01
N ILE A 227 -25.02 -9.35 -16.81
CA ILE A 227 -25.31 -10.78 -16.94
C ILE A 227 -24.35 -11.57 -16.07
N LEU A 228 -23.05 -11.26 -16.16
CA LEU A 228 -21.99 -11.98 -15.45
C LEU A 228 -20.79 -11.05 -15.23
N LEU A 229 -20.16 -11.19 -14.09
CA LEU A 229 -18.86 -10.58 -13.75
C LEU A 229 -17.96 -11.63 -13.15
N THR A 230 -16.80 -11.85 -13.77
CA THR A 230 -15.79 -12.81 -13.27
C THR A 230 -14.39 -12.22 -13.28
N ASP A 231 -13.58 -12.69 -12.38
CA ASP A 231 -12.15 -12.39 -12.25
C ASP A 231 -11.25 -13.58 -12.64
N THR A 232 -11.84 -14.62 -13.21
CA THR A 232 -11.11 -15.77 -13.78
C THR A 232 -10.10 -15.27 -14.83
N ALA A 233 -8.84 -15.68 -14.73
CA ALA A 233 -7.76 -15.17 -15.60
C ALA A 233 -8.01 -15.45 -17.09
N TYR A 234 -8.49 -16.65 -17.40
CA TYR A 234 -8.80 -17.11 -18.77
C TYR A 234 -10.24 -17.63 -18.84
N PRO A 235 -11.26 -16.73 -18.72
CA PRO A 235 -12.63 -17.18 -18.59
C PRO A 235 -13.16 -17.70 -19.93
N ARG A 236 -13.92 -18.78 -19.87
CA ARG A 236 -14.63 -19.39 -21.00
C ARG A 236 -16.10 -19.42 -20.69
N PHE A 237 -16.90 -19.18 -21.70
CA PHE A 237 -18.35 -19.12 -21.57
C PHE A 237 -19.04 -20.04 -22.56
N LYS A 238 -20.06 -20.77 -22.09
CA LYS A 238 -21.02 -21.44 -22.92
C LYS A 238 -22.23 -20.54 -23.11
N VAL A 239 -22.50 -20.20 -24.36
CA VAL A 239 -23.60 -19.32 -24.74
C VAL A 239 -24.71 -20.18 -25.35
N THR A 240 -25.91 -20.11 -24.79
CA THR A 240 -27.10 -20.80 -25.36
C THR A 240 -28.11 -19.75 -25.82
N TYR A 241 -28.81 -20.13 -26.89
CA TYR A 241 -29.75 -19.25 -27.57
C TYR A 241 -31.19 -19.65 -27.29
N GLY A 242 -32.08 -18.66 -27.14
CA GLY A 242 -33.48 -18.88 -26.79
C GLY A 242 -34.49 -18.25 -27.74
N GLY A 243 -35.75 -18.48 -27.49
CA GLY A 243 -36.84 -17.97 -28.31
C GLY A 243 -36.77 -18.47 -29.76
N VAL A 244 -36.77 -17.56 -30.74
CA VAL A 244 -36.70 -17.89 -32.17
C VAL A 244 -35.32 -18.45 -32.58
N ASP A 245 -34.29 -18.20 -31.76
CA ASP A 245 -32.91 -18.61 -31.99
C ASP A 245 -32.55 -19.91 -31.25
N ALA A 246 -33.48 -20.55 -30.54
CA ALA A 246 -33.24 -21.78 -29.75
C ALA A 246 -32.78 -23.00 -30.58
N ILE A 247 -32.99 -22.96 -31.89
CA ILE A 247 -32.56 -24.00 -32.82
C ILE A 247 -31.03 -23.98 -33.05
N ARG A 248 -30.35 -22.89 -32.66
CA ARG A 248 -28.91 -22.73 -32.82
C ARG A 248 -28.15 -23.61 -31.84
N PRO A 249 -27.03 -24.21 -32.26
CA PRO A 249 -26.17 -24.91 -31.33
C PRO A 249 -25.57 -23.91 -30.31
N ALA A 250 -25.32 -24.41 -29.11
CA ALA A 250 -24.57 -23.63 -28.11
C ALA A 250 -23.13 -23.36 -28.60
N GLU A 251 -22.62 -22.20 -28.31
CA GLU A 251 -21.26 -21.78 -28.66
C GLU A 251 -20.38 -21.65 -27.40
N GLU A 252 -19.13 -22.09 -27.48
CA GLU A 252 -18.13 -21.86 -26.46
C GLU A 252 -17.23 -20.70 -26.89
N ILE A 253 -17.04 -19.74 -26.00
CA ILE A 253 -16.27 -18.53 -26.25
C ILE A 253 -15.15 -18.44 -25.24
N ASP A 254 -13.90 -18.36 -25.72
CA ASP A 254 -12.73 -17.98 -24.92
C ASP A 254 -12.65 -16.44 -24.93
N ALA A 255 -12.81 -15.84 -23.75
CA ALA A 255 -12.90 -14.37 -23.64
C ALA A 255 -11.60 -13.68 -24.06
N GLU A 256 -10.44 -14.26 -23.79
CA GLU A 256 -9.17 -13.67 -24.16
C GLU A 256 -8.95 -13.63 -25.67
N GLN A 257 -9.30 -14.70 -26.34
CA GLN A 257 -9.23 -14.75 -27.80
C GLN A 257 -10.31 -13.89 -28.47
N PHE A 258 -11.46 -13.74 -27.80
CA PHE A 258 -12.58 -12.99 -28.34
C PHE A 258 -12.35 -11.47 -28.21
N ILE A 259 -11.83 -10.98 -27.07
CA ILE A 259 -11.60 -9.53 -26.81
C ILE A 259 -10.34 -9.32 -25.97
N GLY A 260 -9.48 -8.39 -26.43
CA GLY A 260 -8.35 -7.92 -25.61
C GLY A 260 -8.79 -7.01 -24.48
N GLN A 261 -7.94 -6.90 -23.45
CA GLN A 261 -8.13 -5.98 -22.34
C GLN A 261 -8.16 -4.52 -22.82
N LYS A 262 -9.07 -3.72 -22.25
CA LYS A 262 -9.23 -2.28 -22.50
C LYS A 262 -9.60 -1.56 -21.21
N SER A 263 -9.74 -0.24 -21.27
CA SER A 263 -10.28 0.54 -20.15
C SER A 263 -11.69 0.10 -19.80
N PHE A 264 -12.07 0.18 -18.52
CA PHE A 264 -13.44 -0.10 -18.06
C PHE A 264 -14.49 0.80 -18.73
N LYS A 265 -14.10 1.99 -19.23
CA LYS A 265 -14.97 2.91 -20.00
C LYS A 265 -15.23 2.45 -21.44
N ALA A 266 -14.43 1.51 -21.94
CA ALA A 266 -14.61 1.02 -23.30
C ALA A 266 -15.94 0.27 -23.42
N LYS A 267 -16.63 0.43 -24.54
CA LYS A 267 -17.91 -0.22 -24.84
C LYS A 267 -17.85 -1.74 -24.80
N GLY A 268 -16.71 -2.34 -25.12
CA GLY A 268 -16.57 -3.78 -25.28
C GLY A 268 -16.84 -4.23 -26.71
N LYS A 269 -17.01 -5.53 -26.90
CA LYS A 269 -17.30 -6.18 -28.17
C LYS A 269 -18.64 -6.88 -28.07
N ARG A 270 -19.51 -6.69 -29.07
CA ARG A 270 -20.80 -7.37 -29.13
C ARG A 270 -20.58 -8.87 -29.21
N LEU A 271 -21.24 -9.61 -28.31
CA LEU A 271 -21.13 -11.06 -28.22
C LEU A 271 -21.91 -11.72 -29.32
N THR A 272 -23.17 -11.33 -29.47
CA THR A 272 -24.09 -11.84 -30.49
C THR A 272 -25.21 -10.85 -30.79
N THR A 273 -25.95 -11.08 -31.87
CA THR A 273 -27.20 -10.38 -32.19
C THR A 273 -28.42 -11.27 -31.94
N TRP A 274 -28.21 -12.52 -31.57
CA TRP A 274 -29.30 -13.46 -31.33
C TRP A 274 -29.77 -13.41 -29.88
N LYS A 275 -30.99 -13.86 -29.67
CA LYS A 275 -31.58 -13.87 -28.34
C LYS A 275 -30.88 -14.89 -27.47
N LEU A 276 -30.32 -14.46 -26.37
CA LEU A 276 -29.71 -15.34 -25.38
C LEU A 276 -30.79 -16.05 -24.55
N GLU A 277 -30.50 -17.28 -24.16
CA GLU A 277 -31.20 -18.02 -23.12
C GLU A 277 -30.35 -17.99 -21.84
N SER A 278 -29.11 -18.45 -21.91
CA SER A 278 -28.21 -18.42 -20.78
C SER A 278 -26.75 -18.21 -21.24
N ILE A 279 -25.95 -17.73 -20.29
CA ILE A 279 -24.48 -17.72 -20.37
C ILE A 279 -23.98 -18.37 -19.11
N GLU A 280 -23.18 -19.42 -19.27
CA GLU A 280 -22.56 -20.17 -18.18
C GLU A 280 -21.06 -20.04 -18.28
N GLU A 281 -20.39 -19.74 -17.16
CA GLU A 281 -18.94 -19.76 -17.10
C GLU A 281 -18.46 -21.22 -17.01
N LEU A 282 -17.53 -21.57 -17.89
CA LEU A 282 -16.89 -22.88 -17.94
C LEU A 282 -15.55 -22.84 -17.22
N GLU A 283 -15.11 -23.99 -16.75
CA GLU A 283 -13.76 -24.10 -16.18
C GLU A 283 -12.70 -23.66 -17.20
N PRO A 284 -11.70 -22.86 -16.77
CA PRO A 284 -10.63 -22.43 -17.64
C PRO A 284 -9.77 -23.63 -18.06
N THR A 285 -9.32 -23.64 -19.31
CA THR A 285 -8.40 -24.66 -19.83
C THR A 285 -6.92 -24.27 -19.63
N ARG A 286 -6.68 -23.04 -19.19
CA ARG A 286 -5.36 -22.46 -18.92
C ARG A 286 -5.38 -21.81 -17.56
N PHE A 287 -4.25 -21.88 -16.86
CA PHE A 287 -4.03 -21.20 -15.57
C PHE A 287 -2.85 -20.25 -15.71
N PRO A 288 -2.85 -19.11 -15.01
CA PRO A 288 -1.67 -18.27 -14.96
C PRO A 288 -0.50 -19.06 -14.41
N GLU A 289 0.69 -18.87 -14.98
CA GLU A 289 1.91 -19.45 -14.41
C GLU A 289 2.11 -18.84 -13.00
N PRO A 290 2.47 -19.66 -12.00
CA PRO A 290 2.76 -19.13 -10.68
C PRO A 290 3.91 -18.12 -10.82
N THR A 291 3.68 -16.88 -10.47
CA THR A 291 4.74 -15.89 -10.29
C THR A 291 5.58 -16.35 -9.11
N ASP A 292 6.88 -16.60 -9.34
CA ASP A 292 7.87 -16.85 -8.29
C ASP A 292 8.01 -15.60 -7.39
N GLU A 293 7.04 -15.37 -6.53
CA GLU A 293 7.22 -14.51 -5.37
C GLU A 293 7.91 -15.35 -4.31
N GLY A 294 9.20 -15.04 -4.10
CA GLY A 294 10.17 -15.79 -3.33
C GLY A 294 9.64 -16.37 -2.03
N GLU A 295 9.62 -17.67 -1.93
CA GLU A 295 9.65 -18.38 -0.67
C GLU A 295 11.02 -18.15 -0.01
N ASP A 296 11.10 -17.22 0.92
CA ASP A 296 12.14 -17.20 1.94
C ASP A 296 11.90 -18.40 2.88
N SER A 297 12.38 -19.56 2.46
CA SER A 297 12.48 -20.73 3.32
C SER A 297 13.71 -20.60 4.20
N GLU A 298 13.51 -20.32 5.46
CA GLU A 298 14.50 -20.58 6.52
C GLU A 298 14.79 -22.08 6.57
N GLU A 299 15.91 -22.51 5.97
CA GLU A 299 16.55 -23.79 6.33
C GLU A 299 17.80 -23.51 7.16
N GLY A 300 17.68 -23.84 8.43
CA GLY A 300 18.82 -24.11 9.31
C GLY A 300 19.55 -25.37 8.84
N GLY A 301 20.75 -25.23 8.36
CA GLY A 301 21.60 -26.33 7.93
C GLY A 301 22.88 -26.44 8.77
N GLU A 302 23.01 -27.54 9.44
CA GLU A 302 24.25 -27.99 10.08
C GLU A 302 25.33 -28.33 9.06
N SER A 303 26.55 -28.04 9.45
CA SER A 303 27.80 -28.32 8.73
C SER A 303 28.15 -29.80 8.68
N GLU A 304 28.65 -30.30 7.55
CA GLU A 304 29.74 -31.29 7.57
C GLU A 304 30.63 -31.21 6.34
N ASN A 305 31.90 -31.40 6.63
CA ASN A 305 33.11 -31.36 5.81
C ASN A 305 33.18 -32.49 4.77
N GLY A 306 33.74 -32.24 3.60
CA GLY A 306 34.13 -33.29 2.68
C GLY A 306 34.85 -32.81 1.42
N ASN A 307 36.16 -32.92 1.44
CA ASN A 307 37.15 -32.66 0.41
C ASN A 307 37.09 -33.68 -0.75
N ALA A 308 37.14 -33.24 -2.04
CA ALA A 308 37.98 -33.87 -3.06
C ALA A 308 37.85 -33.25 -4.47
N SER A 309 38.97 -32.92 -4.99
CA SER A 309 39.54 -32.62 -6.31
C SER A 309 38.87 -33.24 -7.55
N GLY A 310 38.89 -32.49 -8.70
CA GLY A 310 38.84 -33.07 -10.05
C GLY A 310 38.56 -32.13 -11.22
N LYS A 311 39.61 -31.59 -11.81
CA LYS A 311 39.86 -31.24 -13.23
C LYS A 311 38.74 -31.08 -14.26
N GLY A 312 38.69 -29.89 -14.88
CA GLY A 312 38.95 -29.74 -16.34
C GLY A 312 37.73 -29.50 -17.24
N GLY A 313 37.63 -28.30 -17.83
CA GLY A 313 36.79 -28.06 -18.98
C GLY A 313 36.72 -26.56 -19.37
N LYS A 314 37.49 -26.17 -20.38
CA LYS A 314 37.49 -24.84 -21.00
C LYS A 314 36.15 -24.59 -21.74
N ALA A 315 35.56 -23.42 -21.54
CA ALA A 315 34.71 -22.77 -22.55
C ALA A 315 34.61 -21.27 -22.31
N SER A 316 35.14 -20.54 -23.23
CA SER A 316 34.91 -19.19 -23.78
C SER A 316 34.37 -18.10 -22.84
N GLU A 317 35.24 -17.17 -22.55
CA GLU A 317 35.01 -15.81 -22.12
C GLU A 317 34.10 -15.08 -23.12
N ARG A 318 32.96 -14.59 -22.65
CA ARG A 318 32.30 -13.40 -23.20
C ARG A 318 32.44 -12.32 -22.15
N GLU A 319 33.29 -11.36 -22.43
CA GLU A 319 33.44 -10.12 -21.67
C GLU A 319 32.09 -9.38 -21.72
N ASN A 320 31.41 -9.34 -20.58
CA ASN A 320 30.42 -8.30 -20.30
C ASN A 320 31.18 -7.07 -19.83
N LEU A 321 31.43 -6.15 -20.73
CA LEU A 321 31.90 -4.81 -20.40
C LEU A 321 30.78 -4.10 -19.64
N ASP A 322 31.02 -3.83 -18.36
CA ASP A 322 30.19 -2.97 -17.51
C ASP A 322 30.31 -1.53 -18.06
N PRO A 323 29.20 -0.89 -18.52
CA PRO A 323 29.25 0.44 -19.13
C PRO A 323 29.63 1.56 -18.15
N ASP A 324 29.67 1.28 -16.84
CA ASP A 324 29.92 2.27 -15.78
C ASP A 324 31.29 2.12 -15.09
N ALA A 325 32.13 1.23 -15.58
CA ALA A 325 33.48 1.04 -15.04
C ALA A 325 34.36 2.30 -15.26
N GLY A 326 34.52 3.10 -14.20
CA GLY A 326 35.36 4.31 -14.18
C GLY A 326 34.66 5.63 -13.90
N LYS A 327 33.33 5.62 -13.72
CA LYS A 327 32.55 6.81 -13.33
C LYS A 327 32.46 6.92 -11.80
N SER A 328 32.47 8.13 -11.26
CA SER A 328 32.19 8.37 -9.84
C SER A 328 30.70 8.19 -9.55
N GLU A 329 30.34 7.84 -8.30
CA GLU A 329 28.93 7.70 -7.89
C GLU A 329 28.09 8.93 -8.23
N GLN A 330 28.67 10.13 -8.14
CA GLN A 330 28.00 11.40 -8.48
C GLN A 330 27.71 11.52 -9.98
N GLN A 331 28.62 11.07 -10.83
CA GLN A 331 28.43 11.08 -12.28
C GLN A 331 27.34 10.12 -12.74
N ILE A 332 27.19 8.98 -12.06
CA ILE A 332 26.14 8.00 -12.35
C ILE A 332 24.78 8.55 -11.91
N ILE A 333 24.71 9.26 -10.78
CA ILE A 333 23.48 9.90 -10.29
C ILE A 333 23.03 11.04 -11.21
N ASP A 334 23.95 11.89 -11.67
CA ASP A 334 23.66 13.02 -12.56
C ASP A 334 23.19 12.54 -13.95
N GLU A 335 23.72 11.42 -14.43
CA GLU A 335 23.32 10.81 -15.71
C GLU A 335 21.94 10.11 -15.62
N LEU A 336 21.64 9.47 -14.51
CA LEU A 336 20.33 8.80 -14.25
C LEU A 336 19.21 9.79 -13.97
N THR A 337 19.50 10.93 -13.34
CA THR A 337 18.49 11.90 -12.93
C THR A 337 18.30 13.04 -13.93
N GLY A 338 19.19 13.18 -14.92
CA GLY A 338 19.16 14.30 -15.88
C GLY A 338 19.41 15.66 -15.22
N GLN A 339 19.91 15.71 -13.99
CA GLN A 339 20.24 16.92 -13.27
C GLN A 339 21.74 17.16 -13.35
N THR A 340 22.13 18.14 -14.11
CA THR A 340 23.48 18.72 -14.03
C THR A 340 23.65 19.38 -12.66
N SER A 341 24.81 19.14 -12.03
CA SER A 341 25.15 19.55 -10.68
C SER A 341 24.79 21.02 -10.38
N LEU A 342 24.08 21.23 -9.29
CA LEU A 342 23.63 22.54 -8.78
C LEU A 342 24.75 23.35 -8.11
N PHE A 343 26.01 22.98 -8.34
CA PHE A 343 27.21 23.69 -7.85
C PHE A 343 28.09 24.15 -8.98
N ASP A 344 27.51 24.91 -9.91
CA ASP A 344 28.32 25.79 -10.76
C ASP A 344 28.17 27.22 -10.19
N ASP A 345 29.24 27.69 -9.57
CA ASP A 345 29.36 29.04 -9.02
C ASP A 345 29.22 30.11 -10.11
N LYS A 346 27.98 30.47 -10.46
CA LYS A 346 27.62 31.77 -11.07
C LYS A 346 26.15 31.79 -11.47
N LYS A 347 25.31 32.27 -10.60
CA LYS A 347 24.19 33.19 -10.85
C LYS A 347 23.30 33.25 -9.60
N PHE A 348 23.63 34.14 -8.70
CA PHE A 348 22.67 34.69 -7.75
C PHE A 348 21.70 35.59 -8.57
N THR A 349 20.41 35.31 -8.46
CA THR A 349 19.36 36.11 -9.08
C THR A 349 18.89 37.21 -8.12
N GLU A 350 18.33 38.29 -8.65
CA GLU A 350 17.85 39.48 -7.90
C GLU A 350 16.80 39.20 -6.79
N GLU A 351 16.26 37.98 -6.71
CA GLU A 351 15.33 37.60 -5.64
C GLU A 351 16.04 37.32 -4.31
N ASP A 352 17.26 36.82 -4.33
CA ASP A 352 18.03 36.52 -3.11
C ASP A 352 18.52 37.78 -2.36
N GLU A 353 18.59 38.94 -3.05
CA GLU A 353 18.93 40.20 -2.40
C GLU A 353 17.76 40.81 -1.62
N LYS A 354 16.52 40.57 -2.05
CA LYS A 354 15.32 41.08 -1.35
C LYS A 354 15.07 40.37 -0.03
N ASP A 355 15.36 39.08 0.02
CA ASP A 355 15.22 38.31 1.24
C ASP A 355 16.28 38.67 2.29
N LYS A 356 17.47 39.09 1.87
CA LYS A 356 18.51 39.63 2.77
C LYS A 356 18.17 41.00 3.35
N GLU A 357 17.54 41.87 2.55
CA GLU A 357 17.07 43.18 3.05
C GLU A 357 15.90 43.08 4.04
N TRP A 358 15.01 42.06 3.86
CA TRP A 358 13.92 41.84 4.80
C TRP A 358 14.41 41.31 6.15
N LEU A 359 15.41 40.42 6.15
CA LEU A 359 16.02 39.86 7.37
C LEU A 359 16.87 40.88 8.14
N ALA A 360 17.33 41.96 7.51
CA ALA A 360 18.10 43.01 8.15
C ALA A 360 17.24 44.12 8.81
N LYS A 361 15.92 44.14 8.52
CA LYS A 361 14.99 45.18 9.01
C LYS A 361 14.01 44.67 10.08
N HIS A 362 14.02 43.37 10.43
CA HIS A 362 13.21 42.77 11.48
C HIS A 362 14.02 41.80 12.34
#